data_7ef01345678c06207b26cfee5d952907
#
_entry.id   7ef01345678c06207b26cfee5d952907
#
_cell.length_a   1.000
_cell.length_b   1.000
_cell.length_c   1.000
_cell.angle_alpha   90.00
_cell.angle_beta   90.00
_cell.angle_gamma   90.00
#
_symmetry.space_group_name_H-M   'P 1'
#
loop_
_entity.id
_entity.type
_entity.pdbx_description
1 polymer ?
#
loop_
_entity_poly.entity_id
_entity_poly.type
_entity_poly.pdbx_seq_one_letter_code
_entity_poly.pdbx_strand_id
1 'polypeptide(L)'
;MIMRKLLYTVLALMLVLPVAAEEKEIPFEKLPEKAQKVVAKAFPECKVKKVEMERRASLIQYEVKMSGGAKLQFSKDGTFTECECTKGSVPAVLIPVKIRDFMAKEFPDREIRRFEHDSKLYELLLDNGDELSFNSSYRLIDIDRAIE
;
A
#
# COMPACT_ATOMS: atom_id res chain seq x y z
N MET A 1 -1.96 -15.58 -15.15
CA MET A 1 -2.90 -14.52 -14.77
C MET A 1 -4.17 -15.04 -14.10
N ILE A 2 -4.93 -15.89 -14.74
CA ILE A 2 -6.07 -16.61 -14.11
C ILE A 2 -5.60 -17.46 -12.92
N MET A 3 -4.40 -18.04 -12.98
CA MET A 3 -3.82 -18.84 -11.89
C MET A 3 -3.48 -18.02 -10.64
N ARG A 4 -3.15 -16.74 -10.77
CA ARG A 4 -2.88 -15.87 -9.62
C ARG A 4 -4.17 -15.59 -8.83
N LYS A 5 -5.25 -15.29 -9.53
CA LYS A 5 -6.59 -15.10 -8.92
C LYS A 5 -7.13 -16.40 -8.32
N LEU A 6 -6.89 -17.54 -8.95
CA LEU A 6 -7.25 -18.86 -8.41
C LEU A 6 -6.42 -19.22 -7.16
N LEU A 7 -5.14 -18.85 -7.12
CA LEU A 7 -4.29 -19.12 -5.96
C LEU A 7 -4.76 -18.35 -4.72
N TYR A 8 -5.19 -17.11 -4.90
CA TYR A 8 -5.78 -16.31 -3.82
C TYR A 8 -7.13 -16.86 -3.37
N THR A 9 -7.93 -17.39 -4.29
CA THR A 9 -9.25 -17.97 -3.97
C THR A 9 -9.12 -19.30 -3.24
N VAL A 10 -8.16 -20.13 -3.61
CA VAL A 10 -7.90 -21.41 -2.94
C VAL A 10 -7.24 -21.19 -1.57
N LEU A 11 -6.34 -20.20 -1.46
CA LEU A 11 -5.72 -19.83 -0.18
C LEU A 11 -6.75 -19.25 0.81
N ALA A 12 -7.73 -18.51 0.30
CA ALA A 12 -8.82 -17.97 1.11
C ALA A 12 -9.75 -19.08 1.66
N LEU A 13 -9.89 -20.20 0.95
CA LEU A 13 -10.75 -21.30 1.36
C LEU A 13 -10.10 -22.21 2.42
N MET A 14 -8.77 -22.20 2.54
CA MET A 14 -8.05 -22.99 3.54
C MET A 14 -7.89 -22.27 4.89
N LEU A 15 -8.29 -21.00 4.99
CA LEU A 15 -8.17 -20.18 6.20
C LEU A 15 -9.50 -20.05 6.95
N VAL A 16 -10.25 -21.16 7.10
CA VAL A 16 -11.46 -21.16 7.92
C VAL A 16 -11.13 -21.50 9.39
N LEU A 17 -10.09 -20.89 9.92
CA LEU A 17 -9.95 -20.77 11.36
C LEU A 17 -10.06 -19.26 11.68
N PRO A 18 -11.05 -18.86 12.50
CA PRO A 18 -11.15 -17.47 12.92
C PRO A 18 -9.96 -17.16 13.84
N VAL A 19 -8.83 -16.75 13.25
CA VAL A 19 -7.82 -16.06 14.01
C VAL A 19 -8.40 -14.68 14.29
N ALA A 20 -8.87 -14.44 15.50
CA ALA A 20 -9.40 -13.15 15.92
C ALA A 20 -8.31 -12.10 15.72
N ALA A 21 -8.49 -11.22 14.72
CA ALA A 21 -7.68 -10.03 14.57
C ALA A 21 -8.04 -9.05 15.70
N GLU A 22 -7.06 -8.63 16.48
CA GLU A 22 -7.19 -7.55 17.43
C GLU A 22 -6.90 -6.23 16.75
N GLU A 23 -7.90 -5.36 16.62
CA GLU A 23 -7.73 -3.99 16.16
C GLU A 23 -7.84 -3.05 17.36
N LYS A 24 -6.88 -2.15 17.49
CA LYS A 24 -6.86 -1.16 18.56
C LYS A 24 -6.50 0.20 18.01
N GLU A 25 -7.35 1.19 18.27
CA GLU A 25 -7.01 2.59 18.02
C GLU A 25 -5.91 3.05 18.99
N ILE A 26 -4.88 3.69 18.44
CA ILE A 26 -3.77 4.22 19.22
C ILE A 26 -3.52 5.70 18.84
N PRO A 27 -2.92 6.50 19.76
CA PRO A 27 -2.46 7.84 19.40
C PRO A 27 -1.35 7.80 18.35
N PHE A 28 -1.26 8.83 17.52
CA PHE A 28 -0.21 8.96 16.49
C PHE A 28 1.20 8.82 17.08
N GLU A 29 1.42 9.37 18.26
CA GLU A 29 2.71 9.35 18.97
C GLU A 29 3.15 7.93 19.38
N LYS A 30 2.23 6.96 19.36
CA LYS A 30 2.52 5.55 19.63
C LYS A 30 2.97 4.77 18.39
N LEU A 31 2.86 5.36 17.20
CA LEU A 31 3.48 4.78 16.01
C LEU A 31 5.01 4.77 16.17
N PRO A 32 5.70 3.78 15.59
CA PRO A 32 7.15 3.87 15.45
C PRO A 32 7.58 5.20 14.81
N GLU A 33 8.63 5.81 15.32
CA GLU A 33 9.12 7.12 14.84
C GLU A 33 9.35 7.13 13.32
N LYS A 34 9.87 6.04 12.78
CA LYS A 34 10.07 5.85 11.34
C LYS A 34 8.77 6.04 10.55
N ALA A 35 7.66 5.47 11.04
CA ALA A 35 6.34 5.63 10.42
C ALA A 35 5.82 7.07 10.54
N GLN A 36 5.99 7.70 11.71
CA GLN A 36 5.59 9.10 11.91
C GLN A 36 6.27 10.02 10.89
N LYS A 37 7.55 9.83 10.63
CA LYS A 37 8.33 10.62 9.66
C LYS A 37 7.81 10.43 8.24
N VAL A 38 7.44 9.21 7.87
CA VAL A 38 6.87 8.93 6.54
C VAL A 38 5.53 9.66 6.36
N VAL A 39 4.64 9.59 7.34
CA VAL A 39 3.34 10.28 7.29
C VAL A 39 3.54 11.79 7.14
N ALA A 40 4.40 12.39 7.94
CA ALA A 40 4.68 13.83 7.90
C ALA A 40 5.26 14.28 6.56
N LYS A 41 6.13 13.46 5.97
CA LYS A 41 6.77 13.76 4.68
C LYS A 41 5.81 13.58 3.50
N ALA A 42 4.98 12.54 3.54
CA ALA A 42 4.05 12.22 2.44
C ALA A 42 2.81 13.12 2.43
N PHE A 43 2.31 13.49 3.61
CA PHE A 43 1.06 14.26 3.76
C PHE A 43 1.23 15.46 4.70
N PRO A 44 2.10 16.42 4.36
CA PRO A 44 2.37 17.56 5.26
C PRO A 44 1.19 18.50 5.46
N GLU A 45 0.24 18.50 4.52
CA GLU A 45 -0.96 19.36 4.51
C GLU A 45 -2.20 18.69 5.08
N CYS A 46 -2.14 17.37 5.35
CA CYS A 46 -3.28 16.59 5.81
C CYS A 46 -3.20 16.32 7.30
N LYS A 47 -4.37 16.16 7.91
CA LYS A 47 -4.48 15.73 9.31
C LYS A 47 -4.61 14.21 9.39
N VAL A 48 -4.03 13.62 10.43
CA VAL A 48 -4.27 12.22 10.77
C VAL A 48 -5.66 12.11 11.38
N LYS A 49 -6.51 11.31 10.75
CA LYS A 49 -7.88 11.05 11.22
C LYS A 49 -7.92 9.95 12.25
N LYS A 50 -7.18 8.86 12.03
CA LYS A 50 -7.20 7.68 12.88
C LYS A 50 -5.92 6.86 12.69
N VAL A 51 -5.42 6.28 13.78
CA VAL A 51 -4.32 5.31 13.75
C VAL A 51 -4.80 4.03 14.42
N GLU A 52 -4.65 2.91 13.73
CA GLU A 52 -5.01 1.60 14.24
C GLU A 52 -3.79 0.69 14.27
N MET A 53 -3.67 -0.06 15.33
CA MET A 53 -2.75 -1.19 15.42
C MET A 53 -3.55 -2.47 15.22
N GLU A 54 -3.18 -3.27 14.26
CA GLU A 54 -3.76 -4.58 14.04
C GLU A 54 -2.76 -5.66 14.48
N ARG A 55 -3.25 -6.57 15.31
CA ARG A 55 -2.50 -7.77 15.71
C ARG A 55 -3.24 -9.00 15.24
N ARG A 56 -2.56 -9.82 14.46
CA ARG A 56 -3.06 -11.13 14.01
C ARG A 56 -1.99 -12.18 14.27
N ALA A 57 -2.22 -13.05 15.25
CA ALA A 57 -1.21 -13.98 15.76
C ALA A 57 0.05 -13.21 16.21
N SER A 58 1.22 -13.50 15.66
CA SER A 58 2.47 -12.79 15.94
C SER A 58 2.70 -11.57 15.04
N LEU A 59 1.84 -11.35 14.05
CA LEU A 59 1.97 -10.25 13.09
C LEU A 59 1.34 -8.98 13.67
N ILE A 60 2.12 -7.91 13.72
CA ILE A 60 1.66 -6.57 14.08
C ILE A 60 1.86 -5.65 12.90
N GLN A 61 0.84 -4.88 12.56
CA GLN A 61 0.90 -3.83 11.56
C GLN A 61 0.10 -2.62 12.00
N TYR A 62 0.39 -1.48 11.38
CA TYR A 62 -0.29 -0.22 11.67
C TYR A 62 -0.96 0.31 10.41
N GLU A 63 -2.13 0.89 10.59
CA GLU A 63 -2.84 1.63 9.54
C GLU A 63 -3.07 3.07 9.99
N VAL A 64 -2.73 4.02 9.13
CA VAL A 64 -2.97 5.44 9.35
C VAL A 64 -3.97 5.94 8.31
N LYS A 65 -5.10 6.44 8.79
CA LYS A 65 -6.12 7.08 7.94
C LYS A 65 -5.95 8.58 7.99
N MET A 66 -5.83 9.19 6.80
CA MET A 66 -5.66 10.63 6.65
C MET A 66 -7.00 11.32 6.34
N SER A 67 -7.10 12.60 6.66
CA SER A 67 -8.33 13.39 6.45
C SER A 67 -8.73 13.54 4.98
N GLY A 68 -7.85 13.32 4.04
CA GLY A 68 -8.13 13.38 2.59
C GLY A 68 -8.55 12.06 1.96
N GLY A 69 -8.77 10.99 2.75
CA GLY A 69 -9.14 9.67 2.25
C GLY A 69 -7.97 8.76 1.93
N ALA A 70 -6.74 9.20 2.17
CA ALA A 70 -5.56 8.34 2.04
C ALA A 70 -5.42 7.42 3.26
N LYS A 71 -4.91 6.21 3.00
CA LYS A 71 -4.53 5.25 4.02
C LYS A 71 -3.09 4.80 3.81
N LEU A 72 -2.32 4.73 4.88
CA LEU A 72 -0.97 4.19 4.87
C LEU A 72 -0.91 2.98 5.78
N GLN A 73 -0.12 1.98 5.38
CA GLN A 73 0.17 0.81 6.20
C GLN A 73 1.67 0.71 6.47
N PHE A 74 1.97 0.23 7.67
CA PHE A 74 3.34 0.07 8.16
C PHE A 74 3.47 -1.29 8.86
N SER A 75 4.64 -1.90 8.74
CA SER A 75 4.99 -3.07 9.52
C SER A 75 5.25 -2.72 10.99
N LYS A 76 5.46 -3.74 11.81
CA LYS A 76 5.74 -3.60 13.25
C LYS A 76 6.87 -2.62 13.57
N ASP A 77 7.93 -2.61 12.76
CA ASP A 77 9.09 -1.74 12.95
C ASP A 77 8.91 -0.32 12.37
N GLY A 78 7.75 -0.03 11.78
CA GLY A 78 7.46 1.24 11.15
C GLY A 78 7.89 1.37 9.69
N THR A 79 8.27 0.26 9.05
CA THR A 79 8.56 0.27 7.62
C THR A 79 7.26 0.44 6.82
N PHE A 80 7.25 1.41 5.90
CA PHE A 80 6.14 1.66 5.00
C PHE A 80 5.92 0.47 4.07
N THR A 81 4.66 0.03 3.93
CA THR A 81 4.28 -1.10 3.08
C THR A 81 3.24 -0.77 2.03
N GLU A 82 2.31 0.13 2.31
CA GLU A 82 1.21 0.44 1.39
C GLU A 82 0.70 1.87 1.58
N CYS A 83 0.34 2.52 0.48
CA CYS A 83 -0.45 3.74 0.48
C CYS A 83 -1.57 3.62 -0.55
N GLU A 84 -2.80 3.89 -0.14
CA GLU A 84 -3.98 3.91 -1.01
C GLU A 84 -4.66 5.27 -0.91
N CYS A 85 -4.97 5.86 -2.06
CA CYS A 85 -5.68 7.13 -2.17
C CYS A 85 -7.00 6.93 -2.90
N THR A 86 -8.12 7.30 -2.27
CA THR A 86 -9.43 7.27 -2.90
C THR A 86 -9.61 8.39 -3.92
N LYS A 87 -8.87 9.48 -3.73
CA LYS A 87 -8.84 10.64 -4.63
C LYS A 87 -7.40 11.08 -4.86
N GLY A 88 -7.10 11.50 -6.08
CA GLY A 88 -5.76 11.93 -6.43
C GLY A 88 -4.76 10.77 -6.51
N SER A 89 -3.50 11.08 -6.48
CA SER A 89 -2.42 10.13 -6.66
C SER A 89 -1.65 9.89 -5.36
N VAL A 90 -1.11 8.69 -5.20
CA VAL A 90 -0.14 8.39 -4.13
C VAL A 90 1.00 9.42 -4.21
N PRO A 91 1.41 10.02 -3.10
CA PRO A 91 2.50 11.00 -3.10
C PRO A 91 3.78 10.45 -3.72
N ALA A 92 4.37 11.23 -4.61
CA ALA A 92 5.58 10.83 -5.34
C ALA A 92 6.74 10.45 -4.44
N VAL A 93 6.83 11.06 -3.27
CA VAL A 93 7.90 10.80 -2.29
C VAL A 93 7.90 9.35 -1.78
N LEU A 94 6.76 8.65 -1.85
CA LEU A 94 6.63 7.25 -1.44
C LEU A 94 7.07 6.26 -2.53
N ILE A 95 7.23 6.73 -3.77
CA ILE A 95 7.47 5.88 -4.93
C ILE A 95 8.94 6.01 -5.35
N PRO A 96 9.65 4.89 -5.56
CA PRO A 96 11.04 4.93 -6.04
C PRO A 96 11.18 5.73 -7.33
N VAL A 97 12.27 6.49 -7.44
CA VAL A 97 12.53 7.38 -8.60
C VAL A 97 12.44 6.65 -9.93
N LYS A 98 13.01 5.46 -10.03
CA LYS A 98 12.98 4.66 -11.27
C LYS A 98 11.57 4.27 -11.70
N ILE A 99 10.69 3.96 -10.74
CA ILE A 99 9.28 3.68 -11.02
C ILE A 99 8.55 4.96 -11.43
N ARG A 100 8.83 6.08 -10.77
CA ARG A 100 8.25 7.39 -11.15
C ARG A 100 8.64 7.79 -12.57
N ASP A 101 9.90 7.61 -12.93
CA ASP A 101 10.41 7.91 -14.27
C ASP A 101 9.75 7.03 -15.33
N PHE A 102 9.60 5.73 -15.04
CA PHE A 102 8.87 4.81 -15.89
C PHE A 102 7.42 5.26 -16.12
N MET A 103 6.72 5.61 -15.02
CA MET A 103 5.32 6.05 -15.10
C MET A 103 5.18 7.35 -15.89
N ALA A 104 6.07 8.31 -15.71
CA ALA A 104 6.07 9.57 -16.45
C ALA A 104 6.26 9.36 -17.94
N LYS A 105 7.03 8.36 -18.33
CA LYS A 105 7.32 8.03 -19.74
C LYS A 105 6.22 7.18 -20.39
N GLU A 106 5.80 6.11 -19.73
CA GLU A 106 4.92 5.10 -20.31
C GLU A 106 3.43 5.30 -19.98
N PHE A 107 3.12 5.95 -18.87
CA PHE A 107 1.77 6.19 -18.39
C PHE A 107 1.58 7.64 -17.88
N PRO A 108 1.88 8.65 -18.73
CA PRO A 108 1.93 10.06 -18.28
C PRO A 108 0.59 10.61 -17.80
N ASP A 109 -0.54 10.03 -18.25
CA ASP A 109 -1.88 10.52 -17.94
C ASP A 109 -2.58 9.70 -16.84
N ARG A 110 -1.85 8.83 -16.17
CA ARG A 110 -2.42 7.96 -15.13
C ARG A 110 -2.02 8.42 -13.73
N GLU A 111 -2.98 8.35 -12.81
CA GLU A 111 -2.75 8.54 -11.39
C GLU A 111 -2.55 7.18 -10.72
N ILE A 112 -1.66 7.13 -9.75
CA ILE A 112 -1.42 5.93 -8.95
C ILE A 112 -2.34 5.98 -7.74
N ARG A 113 -3.32 5.08 -7.68
CA ARG A 113 -4.30 4.99 -6.59
C ARG A 113 -3.82 4.18 -5.41
N ARG A 114 -2.99 3.20 -5.65
CA ARG A 114 -2.37 2.38 -4.61
C ARG A 114 -0.94 2.03 -4.98
N PHE A 115 -0.08 2.11 -4.03
CA PHE A 115 1.30 1.67 -4.11
C PHE A 115 1.58 0.75 -2.93
N GLU A 116 2.04 -0.44 -3.22
CA GLU A 116 2.34 -1.48 -2.24
C GLU A 116 3.69 -2.10 -2.54
N HIS A 117 4.47 -2.40 -1.51
CA HIS A 117 5.71 -3.12 -1.70
C HIS A 117 6.02 -4.06 -0.55
N ASP A 118 6.69 -5.14 -0.88
CA ASP A 118 7.38 -6.02 0.04
C ASP A 118 8.87 -6.13 -0.35
N SER A 119 9.58 -7.12 0.18
CA SER A 119 11.00 -7.30 -0.11
C SER A 119 11.31 -7.69 -1.58
N LYS A 120 10.31 -8.09 -2.36
CA LYS A 120 10.50 -8.67 -3.70
C LYS A 120 9.80 -7.91 -4.81
N LEU A 121 8.66 -7.31 -4.52
CA LEU A 121 7.77 -6.71 -5.52
C LEU A 121 7.33 -5.31 -5.12
N TYR A 122 7.14 -4.48 -6.15
CA TYR A 122 6.40 -3.22 -6.07
C TYR A 122 5.16 -3.36 -6.93
N GLU A 123 3.99 -3.05 -6.38
CA GLU A 123 2.72 -3.16 -7.10
C GLU A 123 2.00 -1.81 -7.10
N LEU A 124 1.51 -1.41 -8.27
CA LEU A 124 0.78 -0.18 -8.48
C LEU A 124 -0.62 -0.48 -9.01
N LEU A 125 -1.62 0.15 -8.43
CA LEU A 125 -2.97 0.23 -9.00
C LEU A 125 -3.16 1.62 -9.59
N LEU A 126 -3.52 1.68 -10.87
CA LEU A 126 -3.78 2.94 -11.58
C LEU A 126 -5.25 3.33 -11.48
N ASP A 127 -5.54 4.59 -11.79
CA ASP A 127 -6.89 5.16 -11.74
C ASP A 127 -7.88 4.52 -12.71
N ASN A 128 -7.39 3.86 -13.77
CA ASN A 128 -8.21 3.09 -14.70
C ASN A 128 -8.39 1.62 -14.32
N GLY A 129 -7.83 1.18 -13.17
CA GLY A 129 -7.90 -0.20 -12.70
C GLY A 129 -6.79 -1.12 -13.19
N ASP A 130 -5.88 -0.66 -14.04
CA ASP A 130 -4.70 -1.43 -14.43
C ASP A 130 -3.78 -1.64 -13.23
N GLU A 131 -3.20 -2.83 -13.11
CA GLU A 131 -2.21 -3.16 -12.10
C GLU A 131 -0.85 -3.41 -12.74
N LEU A 132 0.19 -2.78 -12.19
CA LEU A 132 1.57 -2.93 -12.64
C LEU A 132 2.40 -3.57 -11.53
N SER A 133 3.25 -4.54 -11.90
CA SER A 133 4.18 -5.15 -10.96
C SER A 133 5.62 -4.95 -11.43
N PHE A 134 6.47 -4.53 -10.50
CA PHE A 134 7.91 -4.31 -10.70
C PHE A 134 8.70 -5.23 -9.79
N ASN A 135 9.85 -5.71 -10.24
CA ASN A 135 10.76 -6.48 -9.40
C ASN A 135 11.61 -5.58 -8.49
N SER A 136 12.46 -6.18 -7.67
CA SER A 136 13.35 -5.46 -6.75
C SER A 136 14.37 -4.55 -7.45
N SER A 137 14.62 -4.76 -8.75
CA SER A 137 15.46 -3.90 -9.59
C SER A 137 14.66 -2.80 -10.32
N TYR A 138 13.40 -2.61 -9.92
CA TYR A 138 12.48 -1.61 -10.49
C TYR A 138 12.15 -1.84 -11.97
N ARG A 139 12.21 -3.08 -12.45
CA ARG A 139 11.82 -3.45 -13.81
C ARG A 139 10.38 -3.94 -13.82
N LEU A 140 9.60 -3.48 -14.81
CA LEU A 140 8.25 -3.96 -15.02
C LEU A 140 8.29 -5.45 -15.40
N ILE A 141 7.54 -6.28 -14.64
CA ILE A 141 7.46 -7.73 -14.89
C ILE A 141 6.06 -8.21 -15.23
N ASP A 142 5.03 -7.42 -14.94
CA ASP A 142 3.65 -7.78 -15.26
C ASP A 142 2.76 -6.55 -15.37
N ILE A 143 1.79 -6.61 -16.30
CA ILE A 143 0.68 -5.67 -16.43
C ILE A 143 -0.61 -6.48 -16.46
N ASP A 144 -1.48 -6.26 -15.45
CA ASP A 144 -2.83 -6.81 -15.43
C ASP A 144 -3.80 -5.69 -15.82
N ARG A 145 -4.35 -5.78 -17.03
CA ARG A 145 -5.28 -4.77 -17.55
C ARG A 145 -6.64 -4.91 -16.91
N ALA A 146 -7.26 -3.78 -16.58
CA ALA A 146 -8.64 -3.77 -16.16
C ALA A 146 -9.54 -4.35 -17.28
N ILE A 147 -10.51 -5.18 -16.90
CA ILE A 147 -11.51 -5.70 -17.83
C ILE A 147 -12.54 -4.60 -18.05
N GLU A 148 -12.70 -4.17 -19.30
CA GLU A 148 -13.75 -3.25 -19.71
C GLU A 148 -15.12 -3.94 -19.66
#